data_4b0fdb4a07c2d4153884b263c0772869
#
_entry.id   4b0fdb4a07c2d4153884b263c0772869
#
_cell.length_a   1.000
_cell.length_b   1.000
_cell.length_c   1.000
_cell.angle_alpha   90.00
_cell.angle_beta   90.00
_cell.angle_gamma   90.00
#
_symmetry.space_group_name_H-M   'P 1'
#
loop_
_entity.id
_entity.type
_entity.pdbx_description
1 polymer ?
#
loop_
_entity_poly.entity_id
_entity_poly.type
_entity_poly.pdbx_seq_one_letter_code
_entity_poly.pdbx_strand_id
1 'polypeptide(L)'
;MDRESGEFWVPNPWDFATQRENLSAYERNGVFLNLGNGRFANIGHVSGADSDGDGRSAVGCDVTGDGRPELFVRQAGGGPLRVYRNRFPKAGWLTVTLEGKTSNRQGIGARVIAHLGHRTVRRELYPVINFLSQAPARVTLGLGDARIIDRLEIHWPSGERTELKDVEINRHLVISE
;
A
#
# COMPACT_ATOMS: atom_id res chain seq x y z
N MET A 1 -0.70 -34.60 0.89
CA MET A 1 -1.26 -34.18 2.19
C MET A 1 -1.78 -35.43 2.85
N ASP A 2 -1.19 -35.88 3.94
CA ASP A 2 -1.72 -36.97 4.69
C ASP A 2 -2.88 -36.48 5.54
N ARG A 3 -4.10 -36.85 5.16
CA ARG A 3 -5.34 -36.39 5.81
C ARG A 3 -5.57 -37.04 7.17
N GLU A 4 -4.89 -38.16 7.46
CA GLU A 4 -5.06 -38.86 8.72
C GLU A 4 -4.15 -38.34 9.83
N SER A 5 -2.99 -37.78 9.47
CA SER A 5 -2.03 -37.21 10.44
C SER A 5 -2.25 -35.74 10.77
N GLY A 6 -3.10 -35.04 10.04
CA GLY A 6 -3.26 -33.58 10.18
C GLY A 6 -2.01 -32.79 9.80
N GLU A 7 -1.06 -33.40 9.13
CA GLU A 7 0.17 -32.72 8.72
C GLU A 7 -0.05 -31.81 7.51
N PHE A 8 0.46 -30.60 7.65
CA PHE A 8 0.33 -29.53 6.66
C PHE A 8 1.41 -29.57 5.57
N TRP A 9 2.33 -30.56 5.62
CA TRP A 9 3.49 -30.60 4.75
C TRP A 9 3.27 -31.50 3.54
N VAL A 10 3.45 -30.96 2.35
CA VAL A 10 3.53 -31.75 1.11
C VAL A 10 4.99 -32.14 0.87
N PRO A 11 5.27 -33.40 0.52
CA PRO A 11 6.62 -33.88 0.24
C PRO A 11 7.33 -33.05 -0.85
N ASN A 12 6.58 -32.55 -1.82
CA ASN A 12 7.07 -31.67 -2.86
C ASN A 12 6.09 -30.51 -3.10
N PRO A 13 6.42 -29.28 -2.68
CA PRO A 13 5.54 -28.13 -2.85
C PRO A 13 5.27 -27.77 -4.32
N TRP A 14 6.05 -28.26 -5.28
CA TRP A 14 5.84 -28.01 -6.70
C TRP A 14 4.78 -28.92 -7.32
N ASP A 15 4.41 -30.03 -6.69
CA ASP A 15 3.33 -30.92 -7.13
C ASP A 15 1.94 -30.33 -6.91
N PHE A 16 1.85 -29.28 -6.10
CA PHE A 16 0.61 -28.56 -5.81
C PHE A 16 -0.12 -28.08 -7.05
N ALA A 17 0.61 -27.50 -7.99
CA ALA A 17 0.05 -26.97 -9.23
C ALA A 17 -0.56 -28.05 -10.12
N THR A 18 -0.05 -29.28 -10.02
CA THR A 18 -0.50 -30.42 -10.83
C THR A 18 -1.68 -31.17 -10.19
N GLN A 19 -1.80 -31.12 -8.87
CA GLN A 19 -2.86 -31.81 -8.11
C GLN A 19 -4.17 -31.00 -8.01
N ARG A 20 -4.21 -29.76 -8.53
CA ARG A 20 -5.36 -28.83 -8.41
C ARG A 20 -5.82 -28.59 -6.97
N GLU A 21 -4.96 -28.82 -6.00
CA GLU A 21 -5.23 -28.53 -4.60
C GLU A 21 -4.89 -27.07 -4.28
N ASN A 22 -5.65 -26.46 -3.39
CA ASN A 22 -5.42 -25.09 -2.93
C ASN A 22 -5.09 -25.13 -1.44
N LEU A 23 -3.93 -24.56 -1.06
CA LEU A 23 -3.44 -24.51 0.31
C LEU A 23 -4.32 -23.67 1.25
N SER A 24 -5.06 -22.72 0.72
CA SER A 24 -5.79 -21.74 1.50
C SER A 24 -7.18 -21.44 0.93
N ALA A 25 -7.91 -22.52 0.58
CA ALA A 25 -9.27 -22.39 0.09
C ALA A 25 -10.18 -21.84 1.19
N TYR A 26 -10.94 -20.78 0.88
CA TYR A 26 -11.94 -20.17 1.75
C TYR A 26 -11.41 -19.45 2.99
N GLU A 27 -10.11 -19.16 3.08
CA GLU A 27 -9.60 -18.32 4.16
C GLU A 27 -10.05 -16.86 3.96
N ARG A 28 -10.59 -16.28 5.04
CA ARG A 28 -11.02 -14.88 5.01
C ARG A 28 -9.83 -13.94 5.00
N ASN A 29 -9.92 -12.89 4.21
CA ASN A 29 -8.90 -11.84 4.20
C ASN A 29 -8.87 -11.11 5.55
N GLY A 30 -7.68 -10.93 6.12
CA GLY A 30 -7.48 -10.12 7.31
C GLY A 30 -7.37 -8.63 6.94
N VAL A 31 -8.12 -7.77 7.64
CA VAL A 31 -8.01 -6.31 7.53
C VAL A 31 -7.68 -5.73 8.89
N PHE A 32 -6.51 -5.13 9.01
CA PHE A 32 -6.00 -4.61 10.27
C PHE A 32 -5.88 -3.09 10.21
N LEU A 33 -6.66 -2.41 11.05
CA LEU A 33 -6.57 -0.97 11.25
C LEU A 33 -5.44 -0.66 12.23
N ASN A 34 -4.50 0.18 11.80
CA ASN A 34 -3.46 0.70 12.69
C ASN A 34 -4.07 1.74 13.66
N LEU A 35 -4.03 1.43 14.96
CA LEU A 35 -4.52 2.32 16.02
C LEU A 35 -3.42 3.26 16.56
N GLY A 36 -2.20 3.19 16.03
CA GLY A 36 -1.02 3.87 16.58
C GLY A 36 -0.36 3.06 17.71
N ASN A 37 0.82 3.54 18.13
CA ASN A 37 1.63 2.92 19.22
C ASN A 37 1.88 1.41 19.04
N GLY A 38 2.02 0.93 17.80
CA GLY A 38 2.24 -0.48 17.47
C GLY A 38 1.01 -1.38 17.66
N ARG A 39 -0.18 -0.80 17.88
CA ARG A 39 -1.42 -1.56 18.07
C ARG A 39 -2.24 -1.61 16.80
N PHE A 40 -2.87 -2.76 16.55
CA PHE A 40 -3.75 -2.99 15.41
C PHE A 40 -5.07 -3.61 15.90
N ALA A 41 -6.18 -3.25 15.25
CA ALA A 41 -7.49 -3.88 15.42
C ALA A 41 -7.86 -4.64 14.14
N ASN A 42 -8.30 -5.89 14.26
CA ASN A 42 -8.89 -6.60 13.13
C ASN A 42 -10.29 -6.06 12.90
N ILE A 43 -10.48 -5.41 11.74
CA ILE A 43 -11.75 -4.84 11.31
C ILE A 43 -12.32 -5.59 10.10
N GLY A 44 -11.85 -6.80 9.81
CA GLY A 44 -12.22 -7.57 8.62
C GLY A 44 -13.73 -7.56 8.38
N HIS A 45 -14.50 -8.14 9.31
CA HIS A 45 -15.94 -8.30 9.16
C HIS A 45 -16.75 -6.99 9.15
N VAL A 46 -16.27 -5.92 9.81
CA VAL A 46 -16.97 -4.62 9.80
C VAL A 46 -16.61 -3.78 8.58
N SER A 47 -15.45 -4.03 7.96
CA SER A 47 -15.03 -3.35 6.75
C SER A 47 -15.69 -3.89 5.48
N GLY A 48 -16.19 -5.13 5.54
CA GLY A 48 -16.70 -5.88 4.39
C GLY A 48 -15.60 -6.33 3.42
N ALA A 49 -14.32 -6.18 3.78
CA ALA A 49 -13.19 -6.57 2.94
C ALA A 49 -12.61 -7.96 3.32
N ASP A 50 -13.26 -8.66 4.22
CA ASP A 50 -12.90 -10.00 4.70
C ASP A 50 -13.48 -11.13 3.84
N SER A 51 -13.49 -10.95 2.52
CA SER A 51 -13.94 -11.98 1.59
C SER A 51 -13.27 -13.33 1.85
N ASP A 52 -14.04 -14.41 1.72
CA ASP A 52 -13.57 -15.80 1.72
C ASP A 52 -13.07 -16.29 0.35
N GLY A 53 -13.06 -15.40 -0.64
CA GLY A 53 -12.36 -15.66 -1.90
C GLY A 53 -10.87 -15.74 -1.66
N ASP A 54 -10.22 -16.68 -2.31
CA ASP A 54 -8.78 -16.92 -2.20
C ASP A 54 -7.95 -15.69 -2.64
N GLY A 55 -7.77 -14.75 -1.71
CA GLY A 55 -7.08 -13.48 -1.93
C GLY A 55 -5.57 -13.72 -2.10
N ARG A 56 -4.98 -13.24 -3.21
CA ARG A 56 -3.55 -13.40 -3.50
C ARG A 56 -2.77 -12.11 -3.56
N SER A 57 -3.44 -11.03 -3.87
CA SER A 57 -2.77 -9.75 -4.06
C SER A 57 -3.70 -8.61 -3.71
N ALA A 58 -3.17 -7.60 -3.03
CA ALA A 58 -3.92 -6.41 -2.65
C ALA A 58 -3.10 -5.15 -2.97
N VAL A 59 -3.74 -4.14 -3.58
CA VAL A 59 -3.10 -2.87 -3.91
C VAL A 59 -3.99 -1.72 -3.44
N GLY A 60 -3.41 -0.77 -2.72
CA GLY A 60 -4.04 0.51 -2.43
C GLY A 60 -3.73 1.53 -3.52
N CYS A 61 -4.76 2.14 -4.10
CA CYS A 61 -4.58 3.19 -5.09
C CYS A 61 -5.75 4.18 -5.02
N ASP A 62 -5.43 5.48 -4.86
CA ASP A 62 -6.42 6.54 -4.96
C ASP A 62 -6.75 6.77 -6.44
N VAL A 63 -7.92 6.26 -6.88
CA VAL A 63 -8.42 6.40 -8.24
C VAL A 63 -9.47 7.51 -8.37
N THR A 64 -9.96 8.01 -7.24
CA THR A 64 -10.93 9.10 -7.20
C THR A 64 -10.26 10.47 -7.07
N GLY A 65 -9.00 10.53 -6.68
CA GLY A 65 -8.24 11.76 -6.47
C GLY A 65 -8.63 12.50 -5.19
N ASP A 66 -9.23 11.78 -4.22
CA ASP A 66 -9.70 12.38 -2.97
C ASP A 66 -8.77 12.16 -1.77
N GLY A 67 -7.59 11.57 -2.02
CA GLY A 67 -6.57 11.28 -1.02
C GLY A 67 -6.82 10.02 -0.21
N ARG A 68 -7.88 9.28 -0.49
CA ARG A 68 -8.26 8.03 0.18
C ARG A 68 -8.08 6.86 -0.78
N PRO A 69 -6.99 6.09 -0.69
CA PRO A 69 -6.77 4.97 -1.61
C PRO A 69 -7.87 3.91 -1.46
N GLU A 70 -8.47 3.51 -2.59
CA GLU A 70 -9.28 2.33 -2.71
C GLU A 70 -8.42 1.08 -2.60
N LEU A 71 -9.00 -0.02 -2.13
CA LEU A 71 -8.34 -1.31 -2.05
C LEU A 71 -8.79 -2.22 -3.19
N PHE A 72 -7.83 -2.66 -4.00
CA PHE A 72 -8.02 -3.62 -5.09
C PHE A 72 -7.50 -4.97 -4.63
N VAL A 73 -8.34 -6.00 -4.65
CA VAL A 73 -7.97 -7.36 -4.23
C VAL A 73 -8.19 -8.33 -5.37
N ARG A 74 -7.10 -8.99 -5.79
CA ARG A 74 -7.12 -10.06 -6.78
C ARG A 74 -7.25 -11.41 -6.08
N GLN A 75 -8.18 -12.21 -6.56
CA GLN A 75 -8.41 -13.57 -6.08
C GLN A 75 -7.72 -14.59 -7.00
N ALA A 76 -7.25 -15.71 -6.46
CA ALA A 76 -6.83 -16.85 -7.24
C ALA A 76 -8.04 -17.61 -7.82
N GLY A 77 -7.81 -18.58 -8.69
CA GLY A 77 -8.86 -19.45 -9.18
C GLY A 77 -9.90 -18.79 -10.08
N GLY A 78 -9.63 -17.58 -10.61
CA GLY A 78 -10.52 -16.91 -11.57
C GLY A 78 -11.67 -16.10 -10.96
N GLY A 79 -11.67 -15.89 -9.66
CA GLY A 79 -12.63 -14.99 -9.00
C GLY A 79 -12.54 -13.53 -9.50
N PRO A 80 -13.60 -12.73 -9.32
CA PRO A 80 -13.63 -11.35 -9.80
C PRO A 80 -12.60 -10.48 -9.07
N LEU A 81 -12.08 -9.45 -9.74
CA LEU A 81 -11.37 -8.38 -9.07
C LEU A 81 -12.34 -7.66 -8.12
N ARG A 82 -12.01 -7.63 -6.83
CA ARG A 82 -12.78 -6.89 -5.85
C ARG A 82 -12.19 -5.50 -5.65
N VAL A 83 -13.07 -4.50 -5.66
CA VAL A 83 -12.68 -3.12 -5.39
C VAL A 83 -13.47 -2.62 -4.19
N TYR A 84 -12.76 -2.24 -3.14
CA TYR A 84 -13.35 -1.69 -1.92
C TYR A 84 -13.12 -0.19 -1.90
N ARG A 85 -14.20 0.57 -1.93
CA ARG A 85 -14.15 2.02 -1.81
C ARG A 85 -13.79 2.42 -0.38
N ASN A 86 -12.80 3.27 -0.25
CA ASN A 86 -12.42 3.80 1.06
C ASN A 86 -13.44 4.85 1.54
N ARG A 87 -14.10 4.55 2.67
CA ARG A 87 -15.08 5.41 3.30
C ARG A 87 -14.63 5.99 4.65
N PHE A 88 -13.34 5.88 4.98
CA PHE A 88 -12.81 6.54 6.16
C PHE A 88 -13.02 8.05 6.07
N PRO A 89 -13.08 8.75 7.23
CA PRO A 89 -13.19 10.21 7.26
C PRO A 89 -12.11 10.88 6.40
N LYS A 90 -12.44 12.02 5.79
CA LYS A 90 -11.47 12.82 5.06
C LYS A 90 -10.41 13.36 6.03
N ALA A 91 -9.17 13.34 5.59
CA ALA A 91 -8.01 13.88 6.31
C ALA A 91 -7.10 14.59 5.30
N GLY A 92 -6.19 15.41 5.79
CA GLY A 92 -5.17 16.03 4.94
C GLY A 92 -4.29 14.97 4.27
N TRP A 93 -3.91 15.22 3.03
CA TRP A 93 -3.08 14.32 2.24
C TRP A 93 -2.19 15.07 1.24
N LEU A 94 -1.14 14.42 0.80
CA LEU A 94 -0.32 14.83 -0.34
C LEU A 94 0.09 13.60 -1.13
N THR A 95 -0.11 13.61 -2.44
CA THR A 95 0.45 12.60 -3.35
C THR A 95 1.61 13.22 -4.12
N VAL A 96 2.73 12.51 -4.18
CA VAL A 96 3.96 12.95 -4.86
C VAL A 96 4.33 11.92 -5.92
N THR A 97 4.47 12.38 -7.17
CA THR A 97 5.14 11.66 -8.24
C THR A 97 6.54 12.23 -8.41
N LEU A 98 7.52 11.38 -8.54
CA LEU A 98 8.92 11.74 -8.69
C LEU A 98 9.40 11.53 -10.12
N GLU A 99 10.21 12.46 -10.62
CA GLU A 99 10.86 12.39 -11.92
C GLU A 99 12.38 12.48 -11.74
N GLY A 100 13.03 11.33 -11.71
CA GLY A 100 14.49 11.24 -11.60
C GLY A 100 15.19 11.69 -12.88
N LYS A 101 16.30 12.38 -12.73
CA LYS A 101 17.23 12.78 -13.81
C LYS A 101 18.51 11.95 -13.74
N THR A 102 19.19 12.00 -12.60
CA THR A 102 20.37 11.19 -12.29
C THR A 102 19.97 9.85 -11.71
N SER A 103 18.91 9.82 -10.93
CA SER A 103 18.24 8.61 -10.44
C SER A 103 17.46 7.91 -11.55
N ASN A 104 16.89 6.74 -11.26
CA ASN A 104 15.94 6.12 -12.18
C ASN A 104 14.74 7.04 -12.43
N ARG A 105 14.18 6.96 -13.64
CA ARG A 105 13.14 7.88 -14.13
C ARG A 105 11.97 8.10 -13.17
N GLN A 106 11.57 7.09 -12.42
CA GLN A 106 10.43 7.15 -11.50
C GLN A 106 10.83 7.48 -10.06
N GLY A 107 12.13 7.67 -9.77
CA GLY A 107 12.64 7.92 -8.43
C GLY A 107 12.43 6.74 -7.46
N ILE A 108 12.30 5.51 -7.97
CA ILE A 108 12.11 4.31 -7.13
C ILE A 108 13.31 4.16 -6.20
N GLY A 109 13.04 4.01 -4.89
CA GLY A 109 14.03 4.01 -3.82
C GLY A 109 14.19 5.37 -3.14
N ALA A 110 13.57 6.43 -3.69
CA ALA A 110 13.56 7.72 -3.02
C ALA A 110 12.74 7.69 -1.73
N ARG A 111 13.12 8.57 -0.80
CA ARG A 111 12.44 8.78 0.46
C ARG A 111 11.81 10.16 0.48
N VAL A 112 10.52 10.23 0.76
CA VAL A 112 9.76 11.47 0.92
C VAL A 112 9.44 11.68 2.39
N ILE A 113 9.79 12.86 2.92
CA ILE A 113 9.67 13.22 4.35
C ILE A 113 8.91 14.53 4.44
N ALA A 114 7.76 14.52 5.09
CA ALA A 114 6.97 15.71 5.39
C ALA A 114 7.09 16.07 6.88
N HIS A 115 7.52 17.29 7.17
CA HIS A 115 7.59 17.86 8.50
C HIS A 115 6.35 18.71 8.76
N LEU A 116 5.67 18.45 9.87
CA LEU A 116 4.37 19.03 10.26
C LEU A 116 4.46 19.49 11.73
N GLY A 117 5.04 20.65 11.98
CA GLY A 117 5.39 21.10 13.32
C GLY A 117 6.37 20.13 13.98
N HIS A 118 5.93 19.50 15.04
CA HIS A 118 6.73 18.50 15.78
C HIS A 118 6.54 17.05 15.29
N ARG A 119 5.68 16.82 14.30
CA ARG A 119 5.42 15.49 13.72
C ARG A 119 6.09 15.36 12.37
N THR A 120 6.59 14.17 12.08
CA THR A 120 7.17 13.84 10.77
C THR A 120 6.47 12.62 10.19
N VAL A 121 6.12 12.70 8.91
CA VAL A 121 5.58 11.58 8.12
C VAL A 121 6.60 11.22 7.05
N ARG A 122 7.00 9.96 7.03
CA ARG A 122 8.00 9.45 6.07
C ARG A 122 7.45 8.29 5.27
N ARG A 123 7.74 8.26 3.97
CA ARG A 123 7.45 7.15 3.06
C ARG A 123 8.62 6.94 2.10
N GLU A 124 8.81 5.72 1.71
CA GLU A 124 9.72 5.35 0.63
C GLU A 124 8.91 5.02 -0.63
N LEU A 125 9.41 5.42 -1.77
CA LEU A 125 8.81 5.09 -3.05
C LEU A 125 9.24 3.68 -3.44
N TYR A 126 8.38 2.72 -3.15
CA TYR A 126 8.59 1.31 -3.45
C TYR A 126 7.29 0.70 -3.98
N PRO A 127 7.06 0.71 -5.31
CA PRO A 127 5.76 0.31 -5.87
C PRO A 127 5.49 -1.19 -5.76
N VAL A 128 6.51 -2.03 -5.66
CA VAL A 128 6.39 -3.49 -5.54
C VAL A 128 6.39 -3.89 -4.07
N ILE A 129 5.24 -3.81 -3.43
CA ILE A 129 5.06 -4.11 -2.00
C ILE A 129 4.18 -5.33 -1.73
N ASN A 130 3.69 -5.97 -2.78
CA ASN A 130 2.74 -7.08 -2.69
C ASN A 130 3.15 -8.24 -3.58
N PHE A 131 2.59 -9.41 -3.30
CA PHE A 131 2.77 -10.60 -4.12
C PHE A 131 2.07 -10.43 -5.48
N LEU A 132 2.83 -10.53 -6.58
CA LEU A 132 2.36 -10.46 -7.97
C LEU A 132 1.54 -9.20 -8.31
N SER A 133 1.79 -8.08 -7.62
CA SER A 133 1.15 -6.81 -7.94
C SER A 133 2.08 -5.62 -7.72
N GLN A 134 1.73 -4.54 -8.36
CA GLN A 134 2.48 -3.29 -8.31
C GLN A 134 1.51 -2.11 -8.17
N ALA A 135 1.80 -1.24 -7.21
CA ALA A 135 1.13 0.05 -7.07
C ALA A 135 1.69 1.06 -8.09
N PRO A 136 0.96 2.14 -8.41
CA PRO A 136 1.53 3.26 -9.14
C PRO A 136 2.78 3.80 -8.46
N ALA A 137 3.80 4.19 -9.25
CA ALA A 137 5.06 4.75 -8.73
C ALA A 137 4.85 6.18 -8.21
N ARG A 138 4.14 6.32 -7.12
CA ARG A 138 3.87 7.57 -6.41
C ARG A 138 3.77 7.33 -4.91
N VAL A 139 4.04 8.35 -4.14
CA VAL A 139 3.95 8.32 -2.68
C VAL A 139 2.72 9.10 -2.24
N THR A 140 1.84 8.48 -1.46
CA THR A 140 0.74 9.18 -0.80
C THR A 140 1.02 9.28 0.70
N LEU A 141 1.03 10.50 1.21
CA LEU A 141 1.21 10.85 2.61
C LEU A 141 -0.15 11.19 3.21
N GLY A 142 -0.58 10.47 4.24
CA GLY A 142 -1.69 10.85 5.08
C GLY A 142 -1.20 11.84 6.14
N LEU A 143 -1.77 13.03 6.17
CA LEU A 143 -1.30 14.17 6.97
C LEU A 143 -2.20 14.47 8.19
N GLY A 144 -3.34 13.76 8.29
CA GLY A 144 -4.29 13.93 9.40
C GLY A 144 -4.95 15.31 9.33
N ASP A 145 -4.84 16.07 10.41
CA ASP A 145 -5.40 17.41 10.62
C ASP A 145 -4.48 18.56 10.20
N ALA A 146 -3.31 18.25 9.67
CA ALA A 146 -2.38 19.28 9.17
C ALA A 146 -3.04 20.12 8.05
N ARG A 147 -2.70 21.40 8.01
CA ARG A 147 -3.17 22.33 6.99
C ARG A 147 -2.12 22.68 5.96
N ILE A 148 -0.86 22.49 6.30
CA ILE A 148 0.30 22.79 5.47
C ILE A 148 1.43 21.82 5.86
N ILE A 149 2.37 21.61 4.96
CA ILE A 149 3.64 20.92 5.26
C ILE A 149 4.70 22.01 5.38
N ASP A 150 5.29 22.17 6.56
CA ASP A 150 6.30 23.20 6.82
C ASP A 150 7.53 22.98 5.93
N ARG A 151 7.92 21.71 5.77
CA ARG A 151 9.06 21.31 4.96
C ARG A 151 8.85 19.92 4.38
N LEU A 152 9.00 19.78 3.06
CA LEU A 152 8.97 18.51 2.34
C LEU A 152 10.36 18.23 1.79
N GLU A 153 10.95 17.11 2.21
CA GLU A 153 12.25 16.66 1.74
C GLU A 153 12.10 15.42 0.85
N ILE A 154 12.84 15.39 -0.25
CA ILE A 154 13.02 14.21 -1.09
C ILE A 154 14.50 13.84 -1.05
N HIS A 155 14.79 12.63 -0.58
CA HIS A 155 16.13 12.04 -0.67
C HIS A 155 16.13 11.09 -1.86
N TRP A 156 16.85 11.47 -2.89
CA TRP A 156 16.91 10.70 -4.13
C TRP A 156 17.91 9.53 -4.04
N PRO A 157 17.72 8.46 -4.84
CA PRO A 157 18.67 7.35 -4.90
C PRO A 157 20.08 7.75 -5.34
N SER A 158 20.22 8.83 -6.12
CA SER A 158 21.51 9.42 -6.52
C SER A 158 22.31 9.97 -5.35
N GLY A 159 21.66 10.23 -4.20
CA GLY A 159 22.22 10.95 -3.05
C GLY A 159 21.84 12.43 -3.01
N GLU A 160 21.27 12.97 -4.09
CA GLU A 160 20.76 14.34 -4.13
C GLU A 160 19.58 14.54 -3.18
N ARG A 161 19.29 15.79 -2.84
CA ARG A 161 18.17 16.18 -1.99
C ARG A 161 17.43 17.37 -2.57
N THR A 162 16.12 17.28 -2.58
CA THR A 162 15.22 18.39 -2.90
C THR A 162 14.45 18.80 -1.65
N GLU A 163 14.36 20.08 -1.37
CA GLU A 163 13.61 20.64 -0.25
C GLU A 163 12.61 21.68 -0.76
N LEU A 164 11.36 21.56 -0.29
CA LEU A 164 10.30 22.54 -0.52
C LEU A 164 9.76 22.99 0.85
N LYS A 165 9.42 24.28 0.98
CA LYS A 165 8.84 24.86 2.19
C LYS A 165 7.40 25.28 1.95
N ASP A 166 6.62 25.30 3.01
CA ASP A 166 5.24 25.79 3.03
C ASP A 166 4.38 25.15 1.95
N VAL A 167 4.45 23.80 1.87
CA VAL A 167 3.79 23.04 0.80
C VAL A 167 2.32 22.84 1.11
N GLU A 168 1.45 23.32 0.21
CA GLU A 168 0.01 23.11 0.29
C GLU A 168 -0.35 21.62 0.20
N ILE A 169 -1.35 21.22 0.97
CA ILE A 169 -1.86 19.85 1.04
C ILE A 169 -3.09 19.65 0.14
N ASN A 170 -3.64 18.43 0.17
CA ASN A 170 -4.83 17.98 -0.59
C ASN A 170 -4.65 18.13 -2.11
N ARG A 171 -3.48 17.79 -2.58
CA ARG A 171 -3.10 17.87 -4.00
C ARG A 171 -2.09 16.81 -4.41
N HIS A 172 -1.91 16.69 -5.70
CA HIS A 172 -0.86 15.90 -6.31
C HIS A 172 0.25 16.83 -6.81
N LEU A 173 1.49 16.53 -6.43
CA LEU A 173 2.68 17.21 -6.90
C LEU A 173 3.53 16.28 -7.77
N VAL A 174 4.13 16.85 -8.81
CA VAL A 174 5.21 16.24 -9.56
C VAL A 174 6.49 16.98 -9.21
N ILE A 175 7.51 16.26 -8.77
CA ILE A 175 8.78 16.83 -8.31
C ILE A 175 9.91 16.17 -9.11
N SER A 176 10.69 17.00 -9.79
CA SER A 176 11.88 16.57 -10.53
C SER A 176 13.14 16.66 -9.66
N GLU A 177 14.07 15.75 -9.87
CA GLU A 177 15.41 15.73 -9.26
C GLU A 177 16.27 16.92 -9.67
#